data_614a17186533ea990256fbb781e04325
#
_entry.id   614a17186533ea990256fbb781e04325
#
_cell.length_a   1.000
_cell.length_b   1.000
_cell.length_c   1.000
_cell.angle_alpha   90.00
_cell.angle_beta   90.00
_cell.angle_gamma   90.00
#
_symmetry.space_group_name_H-M   'P 1'
#
loop_
_entity.id
_entity.type
_entity.pdbx_description
1 polymer ?
#
loop_
_entity_poly.entity_id
_entity_poly.type
_entity_poly.pdbx_seq_one_letter_code
_entity_poly.pdbx_strand_id
1 'polypeptide(L)'
;MNAKNIGLFLGPILFILVRLVIEVEGLSDEANAILASTLWIATWWITEAIPIAVTSLLPIILFPLSGGLSISETSSSFGHRYIFLYLGGFILALAIEKWNLHRRIALKIISLIGTNVRKIILGFMVATSFLSMWISNTATAVMMLPIGIAIVKQMSN
;
A
#
# COMPACT_ATOMS: atom_id res chain seq x y z
N MET A 1 -22.97 -14.78 1.87
CA MET A 1 -21.58 -15.20 1.53
C MET A 1 -20.67 -14.00 1.78
N ASN A 2 -19.55 -14.21 2.48
CA ASN A 2 -18.59 -13.12 2.73
C ASN A 2 -17.88 -12.75 1.42
N ALA A 3 -17.56 -11.46 1.18
CA ALA A 3 -16.86 -10.99 -0.02
C ALA A 3 -15.58 -11.81 -0.31
N LYS A 4 -14.85 -12.20 0.74
CA LYS A 4 -13.67 -13.08 0.66
C LYS A 4 -13.96 -14.43 -0.02
N ASN A 5 -15.04 -15.08 0.39
CA ASN A 5 -15.41 -16.39 -0.17
C ASN A 5 -15.88 -16.28 -1.63
N ILE A 6 -16.58 -15.20 -1.97
CA ILE A 6 -16.95 -14.93 -3.37
C ILE A 6 -15.70 -14.72 -4.21
N GLY A 7 -14.78 -13.87 -3.74
CA GLY A 7 -13.54 -13.57 -4.45
C GLY A 7 -12.66 -14.79 -4.68
N LEU A 8 -12.62 -15.71 -3.68
CA LEU A 8 -11.80 -16.91 -3.76
C LEU A 8 -12.14 -17.78 -4.98
N PHE A 9 -13.41 -17.89 -5.31
CA PHE A 9 -13.88 -18.67 -6.47
C PHE A 9 -13.98 -17.80 -7.73
N LEU A 10 -14.37 -16.54 -7.59
CA LEU A 10 -14.57 -15.64 -8.73
C LEU A 10 -13.27 -15.37 -9.49
N GLY A 11 -12.14 -15.21 -8.80
CA GLY A 11 -10.85 -14.98 -9.44
C GLY A 11 -10.45 -16.08 -10.43
N PRO A 12 -10.34 -17.35 -9.98
CA PRO A 12 -10.07 -18.47 -10.88
C PRO A 12 -11.10 -18.64 -12.00
N ILE A 13 -12.39 -18.42 -11.71
CA ILE A 13 -13.45 -18.51 -12.72
C ILE A 13 -13.26 -17.46 -13.82
N LEU A 14 -12.97 -16.20 -13.45
CA LEU A 14 -12.69 -15.14 -14.41
C LEU A 14 -11.45 -15.45 -15.26
N PHE A 15 -10.40 -15.99 -14.66
CA PHE A 15 -9.21 -16.44 -15.39
C PHE A 15 -9.55 -17.48 -16.45
N ILE A 16 -10.29 -18.54 -16.08
CA ILE A 16 -10.71 -19.62 -16.98
C ILE A 16 -11.60 -19.07 -18.10
N LEU A 17 -12.55 -18.19 -17.76
CA LEU A 17 -13.48 -17.59 -18.72
C LEU A 17 -12.75 -16.77 -19.77
N VAL A 18 -11.85 -15.88 -19.35
CA VAL A 18 -11.09 -15.01 -20.25
C VAL A 18 -10.06 -15.80 -21.05
N ARG A 19 -9.40 -16.78 -20.42
CA ARG A 19 -8.34 -17.55 -21.08
C ARG A 19 -8.86 -18.57 -22.11
N LEU A 20 -10.05 -19.17 -21.86
CA LEU A 20 -10.54 -20.28 -22.66
C LEU A 20 -11.80 -19.98 -23.47
N VAL A 21 -12.59 -18.95 -23.10
CA VAL A 21 -13.90 -18.68 -23.71
C VAL A 21 -13.95 -17.34 -24.44
N ILE A 22 -13.25 -16.33 -23.93
CA ILE A 22 -13.30 -14.99 -24.48
C ILE A 22 -12.07 -14.75 -25.35
N GLU A 23 -12.24 -14.82 -26.67
CA GLU A 23 -11.26 -14.31 -27.62
C GLU A 23 -11.49 -12.80 -27.79
N VAL A 24 -10.56 -11.99 -27.27
CA VAL A 24 -10.60 -10.53 -27.46
C VAL A 24 -9.94 -10.22 -28.79
N GLU A 25 -10.73 -9.78 -29.79
CA GLU A 25 -10.21 -9.40 -31.10
C GLU A 25 -9.08 -8.37 -30.98
N GLY A 26 -7.93 -8.64 -31.61
CA GLY A 26 -6.78 -7.75 -31.60
C GLY A 26 -5.80 -7.97 -30.44
N LEU A 27 -6.07 -8.88 -29.48
CA LEU A 27 -5.11 -9.26 -28.45
C LEU A 27 -4.27 -10.47 -28.88
N SER A 28 -2.95 -10.42 -28.62
CA SER A 28 -2.12 -11.63 -28.76
C SER A 28 -2.47 -12.64 -27.66
N ASP A 29 -2.08 -13.91 -27.85
CA ASP A 29 -2.32 -14.98 -26.88
C ASP A 29 -1.64 -14.68 -25.53
N GLU A 30 -0.42 -14.12 -25.55
CA GLU A 30 0.30 -13.68 -24.36
C GLU A 30 -0.43 -12.54 -23.64
N ALA A 31 -0.95 -11.55 -24.40
CA ALA A 31 -1.68 -10.44 -23.81
C ALA A 31 -3.01 -10.89 -23.19
N ASN A 32 -3.71 -11.86 -23.81
CA ASN A 32 -4.91 -12.47 -23.25
C ASN A 32 -4.60 -13.25 -21.95
N ALA A 33 -3.49 -13.97 -21.90
CA ALA A 33 -3.02 -14.66 -20.71
C ALA A 33 -2.71 -13.70 -19.54
N ILE A 34 -2.07 -12.57 -19.85
CA ILE A 34 -1.80 -11.51 -18.87
C ILE A 34 -3.11 -10.89 -18.38
N LEU A 35 -4.05 -10.58 -19.27
CA LEU A 35 -5.34 -10.03 -18.90
C LEU A 35 -6.12 -10.96 -17.97
N ALA A 36 -6.21 -12.24 -18.32
CA ALA A 36 -6.87 -13.26 -17.50
C ALA A 36 -6.25 -13.36 -16.10
N SER A 37 -4.92 -13.42 -16.03
CA SER A 37 -4.17 -13.48 -14.77
C SER A 37 -4.36 -12.22 -13.93
N THR A 38 -4.36 -11.06 -14.57
CA THR A 38 -4.58 -9.76 -13.91
C THR A 38 -5.97 -9.67 -13.30
N LEU A 39 -7.00 -10.14 -13.97
CA LEU A 39 -8.38 -10.17 -13.43
C LEU A 39 -8.49 -11.07 -12.21
N TRP A 40 -7.82 -12.21 -12.19
CA TRP A 40 -7.77 -13.06 -11.01
C TRP A 40 -7.08 -12.34 -9.84
N ILE A 41 -5.89 -11.80 -10.06
CA ILE A 41 -5.11 -11.09 -9.05
C ILE A 41 -5.89 -9.87 -8.51
N ALA A 42 -6.48 -9.07 -9.39
CA ALA A 42 -7.28 -7.90 -9.01
C ALA A 42 -8.50 -8.29 -8.17
N THR A 43 -9.20 -9.37 -8.56
CA THR A 43 -10.35 -9.88 -7.80
C THR A 43 -9.95 -10.28 -6.39
N TRP A 44 -8.86 -11.01 -6.23
CA TRP A 44 -8.37 -11.41 -4.91
C TRP A 44 -7.82 -10.23 -4.10
N TRP A 45 -7.27 -9.23 -4.75
CA TRP A 45 -6.78 -8.02 -4.09
C TRP A 45 -7.93 -7.16 -3.53
N ILE A 46 -8.98 -6.95 -4.33
CA ILE A 46 -10.16 -6.16 -3.94
C ILE A 46 -10.99 -6.86 -2.86
N THR A 47 -11.15 -8.17 -2.98
CA THR A 47 -11.95 -8.96 -2.03
C THR A 47 -11.19 -9.43 -0.80
N GLU A 48 -9.86 -9.25 -0.79
CA GLU A 48 -8.96 -9.82 0.22
C GLU A 48 -9.22 -11.31 0.46
N ALA A 49 -9.43 -12.07 -0.63
CA ALA A 49 -9.72 -13.50 -0.58
C ALA A 49 -8.63 -14.28 0.18
N ILE A 50 -7.38 -13.88 -0.01
CA ILE A 50 -6.20 -14.30 0.75
C ILE A 50 -5.41 -13.07 1.20
N PRO A 51 -4.42 -13.18 2.12
CA PRO A 51 -3.61 -12.04 2.53
C PRO A 51 -2.98 -11.32 1.33
N ILE A 52 -3.06 -9.98 1.32
CA ILE A 52 -2.58 -9.14 0.21
C ILE A 52 -1.13 -9.44 -0.17
N ALA A 53 -0.26 -9.70 0.83
CA ALA A 53 1.13 -10.07 0.58
C ALA A 53 1.27 -11.36 -0.24
N VAL A 54 0.39 -12.35 -0.05
CA VAL A 54 0.38 -13.59 -0.82
C VAL A 54 -0.18 -13.33 -2.22
N THR A 55 -1.26 -12.54 -2.34
CA THR A 55 -1.83 -12.14 -3.63
C THR A 55 -0.79 -11.42 -4.51
N SER A 56 0.07 -10.59 -3.90
CA SER A 56 1.11 -9.85 -4.63
C SER A 56 2.21 -10.74 -5.23
N LEU A 57 2.34 -11.98 -4.77
CA LEU A 57 3.29 -12.96 -5.33
C LEU A 57 2.68 -13.82 -6.44
N LEU A 58 1.35 -13.80 -6.62
CA LEU A 58 0.69 -14.59 -7.68
C LEU A 58 1.21 -14.33 -9.10
N PRO A 59 1.58 -13.09 -9.50
CA PRO A 59 2.12 -12.85 -10.84
C PRO A 59 3.33 -13.72 -11.16
N ILE A 60 4.19 -14.03 -10.18
CA ILE A 60 5.39 -14.88 -10.39
C ILE A 60 5.00 -16.26 -10.89
N ILE A 61 3.84 -16.75 -10.49
CA ILE A 61 3.34 -18.07 -10.84
C ILE A 61 2.41 -17.99 -12.05
N LEU A 62 1.43 -17.09 -12.00
CA LEU A 62 0.36 -17.04 -13.00
C LEU A 62 0.84 -16.57 -14.37
N PHE A 63 1.70 -15.58 -14.48
CA PHE A 63 2.16 -15.09 -15.77
C PHE A 63 2.98 -16.13 -16.55
N PRO A 64 3.96 -16.84 -15.94
CA PRO A 64 4.66 -17.90 -16.65
C PRO A 64 3.77 -19.13 -16.95
N LEU A 65 2.94 -19.55 -16.00
CA LEU A 65 2.07 -20.72 -16.20
C LEU A 65 1.00 -20.50 -17.27
N SER A 66 0.48 -19.27 -17.40
CA SER A 66 -0.52 -18.93 -18.42
C SER A 66 0.11 -18.68 -19.81
N GLY A 67 1.44 -18.58 -19.90
CA GLY A 67 2.15 -18.24 -21.14
C GLY A 67 2.19 -16.74 -21.44
N GLY A 68 1.85 -15.87 -20.47
CA GLY A 68 1.82 -14.43 -20.68
C GLY A 68 3.21 -13.79 -20.68
N LEU A 69 4.08 -14.18 -19.75
CA LEU A 69 5.46 -13.69 -19.63
C LEU A 69 6.39 -14.83 -19.25
N SER A 70 7.66 -14.73 -19.61
CA SER A 70 8.68 -15.68 -19.15
C SER A 70 8.95 -15.52 -17.64
N ILE A 71 9.47 -16.57 -17.00
CA ILE A 71 9.89 -16.51 -15.59
C ILE A 71 10.94 -15.40 -15.39
N SER A 72 11.86 -15.24 -16.33
CA SER A 72 12.93 -14.22 -16.27
C SER A 72 12.35 -12.80 -16.29
N GLU A 73 11.43 -12.51 -17.17
CA GLU A 73 10.77 -11.19 -17.27
C GLU A 73 9.95 -10.89 -16.03
N THR A 74 9.18 -11.87 -15.55
CA THR A 74 8.35 -11.70 -14.36
C THR A 74 9.21 -11.49 -13.11
N SER A 75 10.23 -12.31 -12.90
CA SER A 75 11.11 -12.20 -11.73
C SER A 75 11.97 -10.94 -11.74
N SER A 76 12.41 -10.46 -12.92
CA SER A 76 13.15 -9.20 -13.02
C SER A 76 12.35 -7.99 -12.55
N SER A 77 11.02 -8.01 -12.74
CA SER A 77 10.13 -6.96 -12.23
C SER A 77 10.09 -6.94 -10.69
N PHE A 78 10.15 -8.09 -10.03
CA PHE A 78 10.23 -8.19 -8.56
C PHE A 78 11.61 -7.85 -8.00
N GLY A 79 12.67 -7.96 -8.80
CA GLY A 79 14.04 -7.57 -8.47
C GLY A 79 14.38 -6.13 -8.88
N HIS A 80 13.40 -5.30 -9.24
CA HIS A 80 13.67 -3.96 -9.72
C HIS A 80 14.24 -3.05 -8.63
N ARG A 81 15.22 -2.20 -8.99
CA ARG A 81 15.92 -1.29 -8.06
C ARG A 81 15.01 -0.44 -7.17
N TYR A 82 13.86 -0.05 -7.66
CA TYR A 82 12.89 0.72 -6.87
C TYR A 82 12.24 -0.07 -5.73
N ILE A 83 12.10 -1.39 -5.86
CA ILE A 83 11.59 -2.23 -4.77
C ILE A 83 12.57 -2.21 -3.59
N PHE A 84 13.88 -2.30 -3.86
CA PHE A 84 14.90 -2.18 -2.82
C PHE A 84 14.97 -0.78 -2.22
N LEU A 85 14.74 0.27 -3.01
CA LEU A 85 14.62 1.63 -2.50
C LEU A 85 13.43 1.77 -1.53
N TYR A 86 12.25 1.27 -1.90
CA TYR A 86 11.08 1.28 -1.02
C TYR A 86 11.30 0.43 0.23
N LEU A 87 11.91 -0.75 0.09
CA LEU A 87 12.24 -1.62 1.22
C LEU A 87 13.13 -0.89 2.24
N GLY A 88 14.18 -0.21 1.76
CA GLY A 88 15.04 0.63 2.60
C GLY A 88 14.26 1.75 3.30
N GLY A 89 13.37 2.42 2.57
CA GLY A 89 12.48 3.45 3.13
C GLY A 89 11.57 2.90 4.22
N PHE A 90 10.96 1.72 4.02
CA PHE A 90 10.12 1.08 5.03
C PHE A 90 10.89 0.66 6.28
N ILE A 91 12.10 0.15 6.13
CA ILE A 91 12.97 -0.19 7.28
C ILE A 91 13.28 1.06 8.10
N LEU A 92 13.61 2.18 7.44
CA LEU A 92 13.84 3.46 8.11
C LEU A 92 12.57 3.97 8.81
N ALA A 93 11.40 3.88 8.17
CA ALA A 93 10.12 4.25 8.75
C ALA A 93 9.81 3.45 10.01
N LEU A 94 10.01 2.13 9.97
CA LEU A 94 9.84 1.25 11.14
C LEU A 94 10.80 1.60 12.28
N ALA A 95 12.04 1.98 11.97
CA ALA A 95 13.00 2.44 12.97
C ALA A 95 12.56 3.77 13.61
N ILE A 96 12.10 4.73 12.82
CA ILE A 96 11.56 6.01 13.30
C ILE A 96 10.36 5.76 14.22
N GLU A 97 9.47 4.84 13.86
CA GLU A 97 8.31 4.46 14.64
C GLU A 97 8.72 3.77 15.96
N LYS A 98 9.54 2.75 15.89
CA LYS A 98 10.00 1.97 17.05
C LYS A 98 10.67 2.82 18.14
N TRP A 99 11.44 3.82 17.74
CA TRP A 99 12.16 4.70 18.67
C TRP A 99 11.38 5.98 19.02
N ASN A 100 10.12 6.11 18.62
CA ASN A 100 9.29 7.30 18.84
C ASN A 100 9.95 8.61 18.38
N LEU A 101 10.84 8.54 17.39
CA LEU A 101 11.55 9.70 16.85
C LEU A 101 10.57 10.69 16.21
N HIS A 102 9.55 10.18 15.52
CA HIS A 102 8.47 10.96 14.93
C HIS A 102 7.78 11.88 15.95
N ARG A 103 7.51 11.40 17.18
CA ARG A 103 6.90 12.20 18.24
C ARG A 103 7.79 13.36 18.67
N ARG A 104 9.10 13.10 18.80
CA ARG A 104 10.08 14.15 19.15
C ARG A 104 10.18 15.21 18.07
N ILE A 105 10.18 14.80 16.79
CA ILE A 105 10.20 15.69 15.64
C ILE A 105 8.93 16.56 15.62
N ALA A 106 7.74 15.95 15.78
CA ALA A 106 6.47 16.67 15.81
C ALA A 106 6.44 17.74 16.89
N LEU A 107 6.77 17.38 18.12
CA LEU A 107 6.78 18.32 19.25
C LEU A 107 7.79 19.44 19.03
N LYS A 108 8.96 19.15 18.47
CA LYS A 108 9.96 20.16 18.17
C LYS A 108 9.50 21.12 17.08
N ILE A 109 8.88 20.65 16.01
CA ILE A 109 8.30 21.49 14.95
C ILE A 109 7.23 22.42 15.53
N ILE A 110 6.30 21.88 16.32
CA ILE A 110 5.23 22.66 16.96
C ILE A 110 5.83 23.73 17.88
N SER A 111 6.83 23.39 18.70
CA SER A 111 7.47 24.33 19.61
C SER A 111 8.23 25.46 18.90
N LEU A 112 8.81 25.20 17.74
CA LEU A 112 9.54 26.19 16.94
C LEU A 112 8.61 27.20 16.25
N ILE A 113 7.41 26.79 15.87
CA ILE A 113 6.45 27.64 15.15
C ILE A 113 5.78 28.64 16.11
N GLY A 114 5.61 28.28 17.39
CA GLY A 114 5.21 29.17 18.47
C GLY A 114 3.95 28.72 19.23
N THR A 115 3.59 29.49 20.27
CA THR A 115 2.62 29.10 21.29
C THR A 115 1.21 29.67 21.10
N ASN A 116 0.99 30.59 20.14
CA ASN A 116 -0.35 31.10 19.83
C ASN A 116 -1.18 30.04 19.12
N VAL A 117 -2.49 30.01 19.38
CA VAL A 117 -3.45 29.02 18.83
C VAL A 117 -3.26 28.82 17.32
N ARG A 118 -3.19 29.89 16.53
CA ARG A 118 -2.99 29.81 15.08
C ARG A 118 -1.65 29.18 14.70
N LYS A 119 -0.59 29.52 15.45
CA LYS A 119 0.74 28.95 15.25
C LYS A 119 0.83 27.47 15.64
N ILE A 120 0.15 27.08 16.72
CA ILE A 120 0.06 25.68 17.13
C ILE A 120 -0.65 24.85 16.06
N ILE A 121 -1.77 25.33 15.51
CA ILE A 121 -2.47 24.65 14.41
C ILE A 121 -1.55 24.52 13.19
N LEU A 122 -0.88 25.60 12.80
CA LEU A 122 0.07 25.58 11.69
C LEU A 122 1.22 24.59 11.96
N GLY A 123 1.78 24.62 13.18
CA GLY A 123 2.83 23.70 13.59
C GLY A 123 2.40 22.23 13.54
N PHE A 124 1.17 21.96 13.96
CA PHE A 124 0.57 20.64 13.88
C PHE A 124 0.40 20.18 12.44
N MET A 125 -0.11 21.04 11.55
CA MET A 125 -0.26 20.76 10.12
C MET A 125 1.09 20.49 9.46
N VAL A 126 2.09 21.33 9.70
CA VAL A 126 3.45 21.16 9.15
C VAL A 126 4.11 19.89 9.66
N ALA A 127 3.99 19.61 10.97
CA ALA A 127 4.53 18.37 11.55
C ALA A 127 3.89 17.13 10.95
N THR A 128 2.55 17.11 10.82
CA THR A 128 1.80 16.00 10.24
C THR A 128 2.19 15.78 8.77
N SER A 129 2.26 16.85 7.98
CA SER A 129 2.66 16.78 6.57
C SER A 129 4.09 16.26 6.42
N PHE A 130 5.02 16.77 7.22
CA PHE A 130 6.41 16.31 7.19
C PHE A 130 6.55 14.83 7.56
N LEU A 131 5.89 14.39 8.63
CA LEU A 131 5.95 13.00 9.07
C LEU A 131 5.28 12.05 8.08
N SER A 132 4.18 12.46 7.44
CA SER A 132 3.48 11.69 6.42
C SER A 132 4.31 11.42 5.15
N MET A 133 5.41 12.15 4.95
CA MET A 133 6.36 11.86 3.86
C MET A 133 7.25 10.64 4.15
N TRP A 134 7.41 10.26 5.41
CA TRP A 134 8.32 9.19 5.86
C TRP A 134 7.60 7.97 6.40
N ILE A 135 6.40 8.16 6.95
CA ILE A 135 5.59 7.13 7.61
C ILE A 135 4.24 7.06 6.88
N SER A 136 3.55 5.93 6.96
CA SER A 136 2.23 5.79 6.33
C SER A 136 1.24 6.85 6.87
N ASN A 137 0.35 7.33 6.02
CA ASN A 137 -0.65 8.34 6.37
C ASN A 137 -1.51 7.88 7.56
N THR A 138 -1.88 6.61 7.59
CA THR A 138 -2.68 6.02 8.68
C THR A 138 -1.91 6.05 10.00
N ALA A 139 -0.65 5.60 10.00
CA ALA A 139 0.18 5.63 11.20
C ALA A 139 0.40 7.07 11.70
N THR A 140 0.65 8.01 10.79
CA THR A 140 0.79 9.43 11.12
C THR A 140 -0.50 9.98 11.75
N ALA A 141 -1.67 9.69 11.19
CA ALA A 141 -2.96 10.16 11.72
C ALA A 141 -3.24 9.61 13.12
N VAL A 142 -3.09 8.30 13.31
CA VAL A 142 -3.30 7.62 14.61
C VAL A 142 -2.39 8.18 15.68
N MET A 143 -1.14 8.50 15.34
CA MET A 143 -0.15 9.02 16.26
C MET A 143 -0.35 10.51 16.59
N MET A 144 -0.71 11.31 15.60
CA MET A 144 -0.91 12.76 15.79
C MET A 144 -2.20 13.06 16.55
N LEU A 145 -3.22 12.20 16.49
CA LEU A 145 -4.51 12.39 17.17
C LEU A 145 -4.36 12.60 18.70
N PRO A 146 -3.66 11.76 19.48
CA PRO A 146 -3.45 11.98 20.90
C PRO A 146 -2.71 13.28 21.21
N ILE A 147 -1.75 13.67 20.37
CA ILE A 147 -1.02 14.94 20.52
C ILE A 147 -1.98 16.12 20.31
N GLY A 148 -2.82 16.07 19.28
CA GLY A 148 -3.84 17.09 19.02
C GLY A 148 -4.83 17.23 20.17
N ILE A 149 -5.34 16.11 20.69
CA ILE A 149 -6.27 16.09 21.84
C ILE A 149 -5.61 16.71 23.08
N ALA A 150 -4.35 16.37 23.37
CA ALA A 150 -3.61 16.93 24.50
C ALA A 150 -3.44 18.46 24.38
N ILE A 151 -3.13 18.96 23.20
CA ILE A 151 -3.01 20.38 22.92
C ILE A 151 -4.35 21.11 23.13
N VAL A 152 -5.42 20.57 22.56
CA VAL A 152 -6.77 21.15 22.70
C VAL A 152 -7.20 21.23 24.17
N LYS A 153 -6.98 20.16 24.94
CA LYS A 153 -7.30 20.14 26.39
C LYS A 153 -6.50 21.19 27.16
N GLN A 154 -5.24 21.41 26.81
CA GLN A 154 -4.40 22.40 27.50
C GLN A 154 -4.80 23.84 27.15
N MET A 155 -5.44 24.05 26.01
CA MET A 155 -5.91 25.37 25.58
C MET A 155 -7.31 25.73 26.08
N SER A 156 -8.09 24.72 26.53
CA SER A 156 -9.42 24.90 27.06
C SER A 156 -9.46 25.10 28.59
N ASN A 157 -8.33 24.94 29.25
CA ASN A 157 -8.12 25.28 30.69
C ASN A 157 -7.40 26.63 30.85
#